data_03a37a9ce162c798aebd84a18da32529
#
_entry.id   03a37a9ce162c798aebd84a18da32529
#
_cell.length_a   1.000
_cell.length_b   1.000
_cell.length_c   1.000
_cell.angle_alpha   90.00
_cell.angle_beta   90.00
_cell.angle_gamma   90.00
#
_symmetry.space_group_name_H-M   'P 1'
#
loop_
_entity.id
_entity.type
_entity.pdbx_description
1 polymer ?
#
loop_
_entity_poly.entity_id
_entity_poly.type
_entity_poly.pdbx_seq_one_letter_code
_entity_poly.pdbx_strand_id
1 'polypeptide(L)'
;MKLHDTGVYLVNGVPQTSAPAGVTEADAKKGTIAYGILKAHNTGDSMQDLRMKFDSMTSHDITYVGIIQTARASGMTEFPLPYVMTNCHNSLCAVGGTINEDDHQFALSA
;
A
#
# COMPACT_ATOMS: atom_id res chain seq x y z
N MET A 1 -24.37 7.36 1.43
CA MET A 1 -23.40 6.60 0.62
C MET A 1 -24.15 5.51 -0.12
N LYS A 2 -23.96 5.38 -1.43
CA LYS A 2 -24.57 4.31 -2.23
C LYS A 2 -23.53 3.20 -2.41
N LEU A 3 -23.85 1.98 -1.99
CA LEU A 3 -23.02 0.81 -2.18
C LEU A 3 -23.47 0.11 -3.48
N HIS A 4 -22.53 -0.51 -4.17
CA HIS A 4 -22.78 -1.29 -5.38
C HIS A 4 -22.24 -2.70 -5.16
N ASP A 5 -23.02 -3.70 -5.54
CA ASP A 5 -22.65 -5.12 -5.42
C ASP A 5 -21.76 -5.58 -6.58
N THR A 6 -21.66 -4.76 -7.62
CA THR A 6 -20.84 -5.02 -8.81
C THR A 6 -19.92 -3.85 -9.09
N GLY A 7 -18.92 -4.05 -9.95
CA GLY A 7 -18.12 -2.97 -10.47
C GLY A 7 -18.97 -1.89 -11.15
N VAL A 8 -18.50 -0.66 -11.12
CA VAL A 8 -19.14 0.48 -11.80
C VAL A 8 -18.19 1.10 -12.81
N TYR A 9 -18.75 1.59 -13.90
CA TYR A 9 -18.03 2.38 -14.91
C TYR A 9 -18.18 3.86 -14.59
N LEU A 10 -17.10 4.59 -14.57
CA LEU A 10 -17.13 6.02 -14.40
C LEU A 10 -17.07 6.70 -15.78
N VAL A 11 -18.20 7.20 -16.25
CA VAL A 11 -18.31 7.82 -17.57
C VAL A 11 -18.57 9.30 -17.38
N ASN A 12 -17.62 10.14 -17.79
CA ASN A 12 -17.66 11.59 -17.60
C ASN A 12 -18.01 12.02 -16.16
N GLY A 13 -17.45 11.30 -15.17
CA GLY A 13 -17.69 11.55 -13.75
C GLY A 13 -18.99 10.98 -13.20
N VAL A 14 -19.79 10.30 -14.02
CA VAL A 14 -21.08 9.69 -13.61
C VAL A 14 -20.91 8.16 -13.47
N PRO A 15 -21.19 7.55 -12.30
CA PRO A 15 -21.14 6.12 -12.13
C PRO A 15 -22.30 5.44 -12.85
N GLN A 16 -21.99 4.41 -13.64
CA GLN A 16 -22.96 3.58 -14.38
C GLN A 16 -22.71 2.09 -14.07
N THR A 17 -23.75 1.29 -14.04
CA THR A 17 -23.67 -0.16 -13.80
C THR A 17 -23.48 -0.98 -15.08
N SER A 18 -23.69 -0.37 -16.24
CA SER A 18 -23.48 -0.99 -17.56
C SER A 18 -22.31 -0.38 -18.29
N ALA A 19 -21.59 -1.21 -19.05
CA ALA A 19 -20.50 -0.74 -19.89
C ALA A 19 -21.01 0.25 -20.96
N PRO A 20 -20.25 1.30 -21.26
CA PRO A 20 -20.53 2.15 -22.41
C PRO A 20 -20.51 1.34 -23.71
N ALA A 21 -21.24 1.79 -24.72
CA ALA A 21 -21.28 1.14 -26.01
C ALA A 21 -19.86 0.99 -26.60
N GLY A 22 -19.52 -0.21 -27.04
CA GLY A 22 -18.22 -0.52 -27.62
C GLY A 22 -17.06 -0.70 -26.63
N VAL A 23 -17.32 -0.67 -25.32
CA VAL A 23 -16.32 -0.90 -24.26
C VAL A 23 -16.53 -2.26 -23.64
N THR A 24 -15.52 -3.11 -23.68
CA THR A 24 -15.52 -4.38 -22.93
C THR A 24 -15.07 -4.17 -21.48
N GLU A 25 -15.43 -5.08 -20.59
CA GLU A 25 -14.94 -5.05 -19.20
C GLU A 25 -13.40 -5.10 -19.15
N ALA A 26 -12.79 -5.90 -20.02
CA ALA A 26 -11.35 -6.03 -20.09
C ALA A 26 -10.66 -4.72 -20.52
N ASP A 27 -11.29 -3.94 -21.40
CA ASP A 27 -10.75 -2.63 -21.80
C ASP A 27 -11.00 -1.59 -20.73
N ALA A 28 -12.16 -1.60 -20.08
CA ALA A 28 -12.44 -0.69 -18.98
C ALA A 28 -11.48 -0.87 -17.80
N LYS A 29 -11.08 -2.10 -17.47
CA LYS A 29 -10.08 -2.38 -16.43
C LYS A 29 -8.74 -1.69 -16.71
N LYS A 30 -8.33 -1.64 -17.98
CA LYS A 30 -7.06 -0.98 -18.38
C LYS A 30 -7.06 0.52 -18.15
N GLY A 31 -8.24 1.15 -18.09
CA GLY A 31 -8.42 2.56 -17.77
C GLY A 31 -8.41 2.90 -16.28
N THR A 32 -8.27 1.91 -15.39
CA THR A 32 -8.24 2.16 -13.94
C THR A 32 -6.86 2.62 -13.46
N ILE A 33 -6.84 3.47 -12.42
CA ILE A 33 -5.60 3.88 -11.76
C ILE A 33 -4.82 2.67 -11.25
N ALA A 34 -5.51 1.71 -10.64
CA ALA A 34 -4.90 0.48 -10.12
C ALA A 34 -4.18 -0.30 -11.23
N TYR A 35 -4.82 -0.49 -12.39
CA TYR A 35 -4.18 -1.17 -13.53
C TYR A 35 -2.94 -0.42 -14.00
N GLY A 36 -3.01 0.91 -14.11
CA GLY A 36 -1.88 1.75 -14.50
C GLY A 36 -0.69 1.60 -13.55
N ILE A 37 -0.92 1.65 -12.25
CA ILE A 37 0.12 1.47 -11.22
C ILE A 37 0.72 0.07 -11.29
N LEU A 38 -0.11 -0.97 -11.30
CA LEU A 38 0.35 -2.36 -11.37
C LEU A 38 1.19 -2.61 -12.64
N LYS A 39 0.74 -2.08 -13.78
CA LYS A 39 1.47 -2.21 -15.04
C LYS A 39 2.82 -1.50 -15.02
N ALA A 40 2.89 -0.30 -14.44
CA ALA A 40 4.12 0.47 -14.36
C ALA A 40 5.20 -0.20 -13.48
N HIS A 41 4.77 -0.95 -12.45
CA HIS A 41 5.67 -1.61 -11.50
C HIS A 41 5.85 -3.11 -11.76
N ASN A 42 5.19 -3.66 -12.78
CA ASN A 42 5.34 -5.06 -13.15
C ASN A 42 6.60 -5.26 -14.02
N THR A 43 7.51 -6.08 -13.52
CA THR A 43 8.74 -6.49 -14.24
C THR A 43 8.57 -7.80 -15.01
N GLY A 44 7.40 -8.45 -14.90
CA GLY A 44 7.04 -9.64 -15.66
C GLY A 44 6.32 -9.31 -16.96
N ASP A 45 6.15 -10.32 -17.80
CA ASP A 45 5.54 -10.19 -19.14
C ASP A 45 4.01 -10.31 -19.13
N SER A 46 3.42 -10.67 -17.99
CA SER A 46 1.98 -10.92 -17.85
C SER A 46 1.34 -10.01 -16.81
N MET A 47 0.14 -9.54 -17.11
CA MET A 47 -0.71 -8.83 -16.15
C MET A 47 -1.60 -9.78 -15.32
N GLN A 48 -1.50 -11.10 -15.52
CA GLN A 48 -2.21 -12.10 -14.72
C GLN A 48 -1.31 -12.69 -13.63
N ASP A 49 0.01 -12.70 -13.88
CA ASP A 49 1.03 -13.13 -12.92
C ASP A 49 2.04 -11.99 -12.77
N LEU A 50 1.85 -11.19 -11.75
CA LEU A 50 2.60 -9.94 -11.56
C LEU A 50 3.90 -10.17 -10.79
N ARG A 51 5.00 -9.63 -11.30
CA ARG A 51 6.29 -9.51 -10.62
C ARG A 51 6.55 -8.06 -10.27
N MET A 52 6.09 -7.66 -9.10
CA MET A 52 6.09 -6.26 -8.70
C MET A 52 7.44 -5.80 -8.17
N LYS A 53 7.89 -4.64 -8.66
CA LYS A 53 9.00 -3.88 -8.09
C LYS A 53 8.44 -2.60 -7.47
N PHE A 54 8.64 -2.43 -6.17
CA PHE A 54 8.18 -1.25 -5.44
C PHE A 54 9.25 -0.16 -5.43
N ASP A 55 8.82 1.10 -5.36
CA ASP A 55 9.72 2.25 -5.32
C ASP A 55 10.25 2.51 -3.91
N SER A 56 9.43 2.28 -2.90
CA SER A 56 9.76 2.52 -1.50
C SER A 56 8.90 1.68 -0.57
N MET A 57 9.31 1.60 0.67
CA MET A 57 8.60 0.98 1.78
C MET A 57 8.27 2.03 2.84
N THR A 58 7.11 1.90 3.45
CA THR A 58 6.76 2.67 4.65
C THR A 58 6.10 1.78 5.68
N SER A 59 6.34 2.05 6.94
CA SER A 59 5.65 1.42 8.04
C SER A 59 5.17 2.46 9.03
N HIS A 60 4.23 2.08 9.89
CA HIS A 60 3.80 2.91 11.00
C HIS A 60 4.35 2.37 12.33
N ASP A 61 4.15 3.13 13.40
CA ASP A 61 4.63 2.85 14.74
C ASP A 61 4.44 1.39 15.18
N ILE A 62 4.23 0.82 16.06
CA ILE A 62 4.12 -0.62 16.41
C ILE A 62 4.73 -1.60 15.38
N THR A 63 4.39 -1.48 14.09
CA THR A 63 4.86 -2.42 13.06
C THR A 63 6.33 -2.29 12.72
N TYR A 64 6.92 -1.10 12.74
CA TYR A 64 8.34 -0.97 12.41
C TYR A 64 9.24 -1.64 13.46
N VAL A 65 8.81 -1.72 14.71
CA VAL A 65 9.57 -2.42 15.78
C VAL A 65 9.80 -3.88 15.38
N GLY A 66 8.72 -4.60 15.05
CA GLY A 66 8.81 -5.99 14.61
C GLY A 66 9.59 -6.16 13.30
N ILE A 67 9.38 -5.26 12.34
CA ILE A 67 10.09 -5.27 11.05
C ILE A 67 11.59 -5.14 11.26
N ILE A 68 12.04 -4.14 12.02
CA ILE A 68 13.47 -3.88 12.25
C ILE A 68 14.11 -4.98 13.09
N GLN A 69 13.43 -5.44 14.13
CA GLN A 69 13.93 -6.55 14.95
C GLN A 69 14.10 -7.84 14.13
N THR A 70 13.12 -8.17 13.28
CA THR A 70 13.18 -9.33 12.40
C THR A 70 14.28 -9.18 11.35
N ALA A 71 14.42 -8.00 10.76
CA ALA A 71 15.49 -7.69 9.80
C ALA A 71 16.88 -7.89 10.43
N ARG A 72 17.11 -7.32 11.61
CA ARG A 72 18.37 -7.49 12.34
C ARG A 72 18.63 -8.94 12.72
N ALA A 73 17.64 -9.67 13.21
CA ALA A 73 17.75 -11.08 13.56
C ALA A 73 18.07 -11.97 12.34
N SER A 74 17.64 -11.59 11.15
CA SER A 74 17.96 -12.27 9.89
C SER A 74 19.34 -11.89 9.30
N GLY A 75 20.08 -11.00 9.96
CA GLY A 75 21.39 -10.52 9.49
C GLY A 75 21.30 -9.42 8.41
N MET A 76 20.13 -8.84 8.20
CA MET A 76 19.95 -7.72 7.28
C MET A 76 20.57 -6.45 7.86
N THR A 77 21.41 -5.77 7.08
CA THR A 77 22.10 -4.53 7.49
C THR A 77 21.45 -3.28 6.88
N GLU A 78 20.73 -3.44 5.78
CA GLU A 78 20.01 -2.36 5.10
C GLU A 78 18.77 -2.91 4.39
N PHE A 79 17.78 -2.08 4.18
CA PHE A 79 16.62 -2.44 3.37
C PHE A 79 16.94 -2.28 1.88
N PRO A 80 16.43 -3.20 1.01
CA PRO A 80 16.70 -3.15 -0.43
C PRO A 80 16.00 -1.99 -1.16
N LEU A 81 15.10 -1.30 -0.47
CA LEU A 81 14.32 -0.16 -0.97
C LEU A 81 14.39 0.98 0.06
N PRO A 82 14.21 2.24 -0.37
CA PRO A 82 14.03 3.34 0.56
C PRO A 82 12.94 3.03 1.57
N TYR A 83 13.24 3.21 2.84
CA TYR A 83 12.34 2.87 3.93
C TYR A 83 12.07 4.09 4.81
N VAL A 84 10.79 4.35 5.07
CA VAL A 84 10.36 5.44 5.93
C VAL A 84 9.56 4.89 7.11
N MET A 85 10.00 5.20 8.31
CA MET A 85 9.25 4.97 9.54
C MET A 85 8.36 6.17 9.81
N THR A 86 7.09 5.92 10.15
CA THR A 86 6.14 6.97 10.49
C THR A 86 5.49 6.69 11.84
N ASN A 87 5.32 7.71 12.66
CA ASN A 87 4.58 7.67 13.93
C ASN A 87 3.18 8.25 13.72
N CYS A 88 2.38 7.61 12.91
CA CYS A 88 1.08 8.14 12.47
C CYS A 88 -0.14 7.37 12.98
N HIS A 89 0.04 6.19 13.54
CA HIS A 89 -1.04 5.28 13.91
C HIS A 89 -1.47 5.44 15.38
N ASN A 90 -0.51 5.47 16.30
CA ASN A 90 -0.75 5.57 17.73
C ASN A 90 -0.09 6.80 18.32
N SER A 91 -0.70 7.95 18.11
CA SER A 91 -0.29 9.18 18.77
C SER A 91 -0.73 9.27 20.26
N LEU A 92 -1.11 8.13 20.85
CA LEU A 92 -1.61 8.04 22.22
C LEU A 92 -0.50 7.97 23.29
N CYS A 93 0.76 8.06 22.94
CA CYS A 93 1.86 8.16 23.89
C CYS A 93 1.66 9.33 24.90
N ALA A 94 0.99 10.40 24.47
CA ALA A 94 0.65 11.53 25.32
C ALA A 94 -0.52 11.28 26.28
N VAL A 95 -1.22 10.14 26.16
CA VAL A 95 -2.43 9.83 26.94
C VAL A 95 -2.17 8.73 27.99
N GLY A 96 -0.90 8.37 28.21
CA GLY A 96 -0.48 7.47 29.29
C GLY A 96 -0.32 6.02 28.91
N GLY A 97 -0.12 5.72 27.64
CA GLY A 97 0.25 4.37 27.15
C GLY A 97 1.77 4.22 27.01
N THR A 98 2.42 3.50 27.93
CA THR A 98 3.88 3.26 27.89
C THR A 98 4.33 2.44 26.68
N ILE A 99 3.49 1.51 26.22
CA ILE A 99 3.83 0.64 25.07
C ILE A 99 4.07 1.46 23.79
N ASN A 100 3.17 2.42 23.51
CA ASN A 100 3.31 3.26 22.32
C ASN A 100 4.50 4.22 22.42
N GLU A 101 4.79 4.71 23.61
CA GLU A 101 5.97 5.54 23.86
C GLU A 101 7.26 4.74 23.65
N ASP A 102 7.33 3.51 24.10
CA ASP A 102 8.46 2.61 23.91
C ASP A 102 8.71 2.35 22.41
N ASP A 103 7.67 2.18 21.61
CA ASP A 103 7.78 2.03 20.16
C ASP A 103 8.39 3.30 19.51
N HIS A 104 7.94 4.48 19.93
CA HIS A 104 8.48 5.75 19.43
C HIS A 104 9.94 5.95 19.85
N GLN A 105 10.31 5.60 21.08
CA GLN A 105 11.69 5.64 21.53
C GLN A 105 12.58 4.65 20.77
N PHE A 106 12.05 3.47 20.47
CA PHE A 106 12.74 2.49 19.62
C PHE A 106 13.04 3.10 18.24
N ALA A 107 12.09 3.79 17.61
CA ALA A 107 12.30 4.41 16.31
C ALA A 107 13.42 5.45 16.31
N LEU A 108 13.56 6.22 17.41
CA LEU A 108 14.62 7.21 17.55
C LEU A 108 16.00 6.56 17.71
N SER A 109 16.06 5.33 18.20
CA SER A 109 17.29 4.59 18.45
C SER A 109 17.71 3.66 17.31
N ALA A 110 16.81 3.36 16.40
CA ALA A 110 17.02 2.37 15.35
C ALA A 110 17.77 2.92 14.16
#